data_c8ac920475007f066d151a90accf34b6
#
_entry.id   c8ac920475007f066d151a90accf34b6
#
_cell.length_a   1.000
_cell.length_b   1.000
_cell.length_c   1.000
_cell.angle_alpha   90.00
_cell.angle_beta   90.00
_cell.angle_gamma   90.00
#
_symmetry.space_group_name_H-M   'P 1'
#
loop_
_entity.id
_entity.type
_entity.pdbx_description
1 polymer ?
#
loop_
_entity_poly.entity_id
_entity_poly.type
_entity_poly.pdbx_seq_one_letter_code
_entity_poly.pdbx_strand_id
1 'polypeptide(L)'
;MPRVGTGGTGETGAAGFSAAARAAVDALLAPVDAELARRYPGDPGGRQPVHTVYVPADAFAADTVRSWGRQALEALDTHAGTPAELARALGVPDDALLAEVHRRVRAKLEREPVEDLRIDFEDGYGPRPDAEEDAAAVRAAGLVAAAVADGVAPPYVGIRIKCLEAAVRERGIRTLERFLTTLSAHGGLPAGLVLTLPKVTYAEQVTALVGLLADFERAAGLPAGRLRFEIQIETTQAVLGPDGRATVARMIGAAEGRVIGLHYGTFDYSAACGVAAAHQSLDHPVADHAKAVMQVAAAGTGVRLSDGSTNVVPAGTTAQVHAAWKLHHDLVRRSLARAYYQGWDLHPAHLPARYAAVYSFYREGLGPAAARLSAYLAGAGGDVMDEPATVRALGGYLLRGLDSGAVDLAEVGDATGLDRAGLEALAGRR
;
A
#
# COMPACT_ATOMS: atom_id res chain seq x y z
N MET A 1 19.53 -87.76 -21.65
CA MET A 1 18.59 -86.75 -21.20
C MET A 1 19.37 -85.60 -20.62
N PRO A 2 19.47 -84.42 -21.27
CA PRO A 2 20.08 -83.21 -20.70
C PRO A 2 19.06 -82.42 -19.81
N ARG A 3 19.54 -81.98 -18.66
CA ARG A 3 18.80 -81.14 -17.71
C ARG A 3 18.58 -79.76 -18.28
N VAL A 4 17.33 -79.30 -18.26
CA VAL A 4 16.92 -77.93 -18.58
C VAL A 4 17.38 -76.99 -17.47
N GLY A 5 18.21 -76.02 -17.80
CA GLY A 5 18.61 -74.93 -16.90
C GLY A 5 17.47 -74.05 -16.64
N THR A 6 17.19 -73.77 -15.36
CA THR A 6 16.23 -72.72 -14.88
C THR A 6 16.75 -71.33 -15.23
N GLY A 7 16.01 -70.62 -16.07
CA GLY A 7 16.30 -69.27 -16.45
C GLY A 7 16.25 -68.39 -15.24
N GLY A 8 17.24 -67.52 -15.12
CA GLY A 8 17.25 -66.43 -14.12
C GLY A 8 16.11 -65.49 -14.33
N THR A 9 15.42 -65.23 -13.26
CA THR A 9 14.45 -64.15 -13.16
C THR A 9 15.20 -62.79 -13.21
N GLY A 10 15.22 -62.22 -14.40
CA GLY A 10 15.64 -60.79 -14.49
C GLY A 10 14.76 -59.93 -13.63
N GLU A 11 15.30 -59.33 -12.61
CA GLU A 11 14.67 -58.20 -11.93
C GLU A 11 14.43 -57.11 -12.97
N THR A 12 13.18 -56.92 -13.36
CA THR A 12 12.75 -55.72 -14.07
C THR A 12 12.91 -54.58 -13.10
N GLY A 13 14.05 -53.88 -13.15
CA GLY A 13 14.24 -52.63 -12.40
C GLY A 13 13.07 -51.73 -12.68
N ALA A 14 12.37 -51.30 -11.62
CA ALA A 14 11.27 -50.38 -11.72
C ALA A 14 11.71 -49.16 -12.54
N ALA A 15 10.93 -48.81 -13.57
CA ALA A 15 11.20 -47.63 -14.40
C ALA A 15 11.19 -46.38 -13.49
N GLY A 16 12.33 -45.74 -13.36
CA GLY A 16 12.51 -44.55 -12.53
C GLY A 16 13.54 -43.60 -13.14
N PHE A 17 13.52 -42.34 -12.70
CA PHE A 17 14.50 -41.38 -13.17
C PHE A 17 15.88 -41.66 -12.57
N SER A 18 16.93 -41.64 -13.39
CA SER A 18 18.30 -41.78 -12.94
C SER A 18 18.77 -40.60 -12.07
N ALA A 19 19.78 -40.84 -11.21
CA ALA A 19 20.40 -39.78 -10.44
C ALA A 19 20.97 -38.66 -11.32
N ALA A 20 21.53 -39.00 -12.48
CA ALA A 20 22.03 -38.03 -13.46
C ALA A 20 20.90 -37.15 -14.04
N ALA A 21 19.73 -37.73 -14.33
CA ALA A 21 18.59 -36.95 -14.80
C ALA A 21 18.06 -35.98 -13.74
N ARG A 22 18.02 -36.41 -12.47
CA ARG A 22 17.64 -35.55 -11.35
C ARG A 22 18.64 -34.39 -11.16
N ALA A 23 19.94 -34.70 -11.16
CA ALA A 23 20.97 -33.67 -11.06
C ALA A 23 20.94 -32.66 -12.23
N ALA A 24 20.61 -33.13 -13.44
CA ALA A 24 20.43 -32.22 -14.59
C ALA A 24 19.24 -31.27 -14.42
N VAL A 25 18.12 -31.72 -13.84
CA VAL A 25 16.97 -30.89 -13.50
C VAL A 25 17.35 -29.84 -12.44
N ASP A 26 18.02 -30.24 -11.36
CA ASP A 26 18.48 -29.34 -10.29
C ASP A 26 19.43 -28.27 -10.85
N ALA A 27 20.41 -28.67 -11.68
CA ALA A 27 21.34 -27.73 -12.30
C ALA A 27 20.65 -26.72 -13.25
N LEU A 28 19.60 -27.14 -13.96
CA LEU A 28 18.82 -26.28 -14.86
C LEU A 28 17.98 -25.30 -14.06
N LEU A 29 17.37 -25.72 -12.95
CA LEU A 29 16.42 -24.90 -12.18
C LEU A 29 17.08 -24.04 -11.12
N ALA A 30 18.24 -24.37 -10.58
CA ALA A 30 18.90 -23.61 -9.54
C ALA A 30 19.04 -22.09 -9.84
N PRO A 31 19.40 -21.62 -11.06
CA PRO A 31 19.40 -20.20 -11.39
C PRO A 31 18.01 -19.58 -11.40
N VAL A 32 17.00 -20.34 -11.82
CA VAL A 32 15.59 -19.88 -11.84
C VAL A 32 15.07 -19.75 -10.41
N ASP A 33 15.37 -20.71 -9.54
CA ASP A 33 14.98 -20.70 -8.13
C ASP A 33 15.62 -19.49 -7.39
N ALA A 34 16.89 -19.21 -7.65
CA ALA A 34 17.57 -18.03 -7.12
C ALA A 34 16.91 -16.72 -7.59
N GLU A 35 16.53 -16.65 -8.86
CA GLU A 35 15.85 -15.47 -9.43
C GLU A 35 14.43 -15.32 -8.87
N LEU A 36 13.68 -16.41 -8.70
CA LEU A 36 12.37 -16.41 -8.06
C LEU A 36 12.45 -15.91 -6.61
N ALA A 37 13.38 -16.42 -5.82
CA ALA A 37 13.59 -16.01 -4.44
C ALA A 37 13.95 -14.52 -4.32
N ARG A 38 14.71 -13.99 -5.27
CA ARG A 38 15.14 -12.59 -5.33
C ARG A 38 14.00 -11.66 -5.75
N ARG A 39 13.22 -12.03 -6.77
CA ARG A 39 12.16 -11.17 -7.33
C ARG A 39 10.84 -11.26 -6.58
N TYR A 40 10.55 -12.42 -6.00
CA TYR A 40 9.27 -12.71 -5.36
C TYR A 40 9.48 -13.15 -3.90
N PRO A 41 10.04 -12.26 -3.05
CA PRO A 41 10.35 -12.60 -1.66
C PRO A 41 9.10 -12.77 -0.78
N GLY A 42 7.91 -12.45 -1.27
CA GLY A 42 6.67 -12.47 -0.51
C GLY A 42 6.41 -11.18 0.27
N ASP A 43 5.49 -11.23 1.23
CA ASP A 43 5.15 -10.09 2.09
C ASP A 43 6.32 -9.83 3.08
N PRO A 44 6.96 -8.64 3.04
CA PRO A 44 8.06 -8.30 3.94
C PRO A 44 7.64 -8.09 5.39
N GLY A 45 6.35 -8.22 5.67
CA GLY A 45 5.79 -7.88 6.99
C GLY A 45 5.62 -6.39 7.22
N GLY A 46 5.32 -6.04 8.47
CA GLY A 46 5.10 -4.68 8.90
C GLY A 46 3.76 -4.09 8.46
N ARG A 47 3.44 -2.94 9.02
CA ARG A 47 2.18 -2.24 8.78
C ARG A 47 2.15 -1.61 7.39
N GLN A 48 1.07 -1.85 6.64
CA GLN A 48 0.70 -1.03 5.49
C GLN A 48 -0.27 0.06 5.97
N PRO A 49 -0.01 1.35 5.70
CA PRO A 49 -0.96 2.41 6.04
C PRO A 49 -2.27 2.22 5.26
N VAL A 50 -3.39 2.59 5.88
CA VAL A 50 -4.70 2.51 5.21
C VAL A 50 -4.93 3.65 4.23
N HIS A 51 -4.15 4.71 4.36
CA HIS A 51 -4.15 5.85 3.44
C HIS A 51 -2.78 6.53 3.36
N THR A 52 -2.61 7.30 2.29
CA THR A 52 -1.63 8.38 2.19
C THR A 52 -2.39 9.69 2.04
N VAL A 53 -2.08 10.68 2.87
CA VAL A 53 -2.61 12.03 2.70
C VAL A 53 -1.59 12.90 1.98
N TYR A 54 -2.05 13.69 1.01
CA TYR A 54 -1.23 14.62 0.26
C TYR A 54 -1.52 16.04 0.71
N VAL A 55 -0.46 16.75 1.11
CA VAL A 55 -0.53 18.14 1.56
C VAL A 55 0.44 18.97 0.74
N PRO A 56 -0.02 20.00 0.00
CA PRO A 56 0.85 20.89 -0.75
C PRO A 56 1.96 21.47 0.13
N ALA A 57 3.17 21.60 -0.42
CA ALA A 57 4.35 22.01 0.36
C ALA A 57 4.22 23.43 0.95
N ASP A 58 3.45 24.31 0.32
CA ASP A 58 3.14 25.64 0.86
C ASP A 58 2.12 25.61 2.00
N ALA A 59 1.23 24.62 2.03
CA ALA A 59 0.24 24.42 3.09
C ALA A 59 0.77 23.55 4.26
N PHE A 60 1.91 22.87 4.09
CA PHE A 60 2.48 22.02 5.13
C PHE A 60 3.05 22.86 6.30
N ALA A 61 2.61 22.53 7.50
CA ALA A 61 2.96 23.21 8.74
C ALA A 61 3.26 22.20 9.88
N ALA A 62 3.86 22.67 10.96
CA ALA A 62 4.25 21.82 12.11
C ALA A 62 3.06 21.10 12.77
N ASP A 63 1.86 21.69 12.71
CA ASP A 63 0.66 21.12 13.31
C ASP A 63 -0.27 20.41 12.30
N THR A 64 0.16 20.23 11.05
CA THR A 64 -0.67 19.66 9.97
C THR A 64 -1.36 18.37 10.39
N VAL A 65 -0.65 17.40 10.95
CA VAL A 65 -1.24 16.10 11.37
C VAL A 65 -2.31 16.30 12.44
N ARG A 66 -2.02 17.10 13.45
CA ARG A 66 -2.98 17.42 14.53
C ARG A 66 -4.17 18.22 14.02
N SER A 67 -3.90 19.16 13.12
CA SER A 67 -4.96 19.98 12.48
C SER A 67 -5.91 19.11 11.66
N TRP A 68 -5.38 18.13 10.91
CA TRP A 68 -6.19 17.17 10.18
C TRP A 68 -7.08 16.34 11.11
N GLY A 69 -6.54 15.87 12.24
CA GLY A 69 -7.33 15.14 13.24
C GLY A 69 -8.46 15.99 13.85
N ARG A 70 -8.16 17.24 14.24
CA ARG A 70 -9.19 18.17 14.76
C ARG A 70 -10.30 18.43 13.75
N GLN A 71 -9.94 18.74 12.50
CA GLN A 71 -10.91 19.02 11.44
C GLN A 71 -11.75 17.77 11.09
N ALA A 72 -11.14 16.58 11.10
CA ALA A 72 -11.86 15.34 10.89
C ALA A 72 -12.86 15.04 12.02
N LEU A 73 -12.46 15.27 13.28
CA LEU A 73 -13.35 15.13 14.44
C LEU A 73 -14.48 16.16 14.40
N GLU A 74 -14.18 17.41 14.08
CA GLU A 74 -15.19 18.47 13.95
C GLU A 74 -16.21 18.12 12.85
N ALA A 75 -15.76 17.60 11.71
CA ALA A 75 -16.65 17.15 10.65
C ALA A 75 -17.52 15.95 11.12
N LEU A 76 -16.93 14.98 11.84
CA LEU A 76 -17.67 13.84 12.39
C LEU A 76 -18.72 14.33 13.40
N ASP A 77 -18.34 15.18 14.35
CA ASP A 77 -19.23 15.70 15.40
C ASP A 77 -20.38 16.53 14.82
N THR A 78 -20.09 17.33 13.80
CA THR A 78 -21.09 18.20 13.17
C THR A 78 -22.11 17.42 12.33
N HIS A 79 -21.66 16.37 11.63
CA HIS A 79 -22.50 15.73 10.60
C HIS A 79 -22.91 14.28 10.95
N ALA A 80 -22.22 13.61 11.87
CA ALA A 80 -22.50 12.24 12.30
C ALA A 80 -21.95 11.97 13.69
N GLY A 81 -22.30 12.81 14.68
CA GLY A 81 -21.81 12.71 16.06
C GLY A 81 -22.26 11.46 16.80
N THR A 82 -23.27 10.75 16.29
CA THR A 82 -23.81 9.50 16.85
C THR A 82 -23.68 8.34 15.86
N PRO A 83 -23.64 7.08 16.34
CA PRO A 83 -23.65 5.90 15.43
C PRO A 83 -24.83 5.90 14.46
N ALA A 84 -26.04 6.27 14.92
CA ALA A 84 -27.24 6.33 14.07
C ALA A 84 -27.13 7.37 12.96
N GLU A 85 -26.47 8.51 13.22
CA GLU A 85 -26.22 9.51 12.19
C GLU A 85 -25.16 9.05 11.21
N LEU A 86 -24.11 8.36 11.68
CA LEU A 86 -23.12 7.75 10.81
C LEU A 86 -23.73 6.66 9.93
N ALA A 87 -24.60 5.80 10.49
CA ALA A 87 -25.36 4.81 9.72
C ALA A 87 -26.12 5.44 8.56
N ARG A 88 -26.82 6.54 8.85
CA ARG A 88 -27.60 7.30 7.86
C ARG A 88 -26.70 7.94 6.82
N ALA A 89 -25.57 8.52 7.24
CA ALA A 89 -24.61 9.16 6.34
C ALA A 89 -23.99 8.17 5.35
N LEU A 90 -23.67 6.96 5.81
CA LEU A 90 -23.03 5.92 4.99
C LEU A 90 -24.04 5.02 4.27
N GLY A 91 -25.32 5.05 4.67
CA GLY A 91 -26.35 4.17 4.13
C GLY A 91 -26.15 2.69 4.52
N VAL A 92 -25.69 2.45 5.75
CA VAL A 92 -25.45 1.13 6.33
C VAL A 92 -26.37 0.89 7.55
N PRO A 93 -26.52 -0.38 8.02
CA PRO A 93 -27.30 -0.67 9.23
C PRO A 93 -26.79 0.07 10.46
N ASP A 94 -27.73 0.55 11.30
CA ASP A 94 -27.44 1.07 12.64
C ASP A 94 -27.50 -0.10 13.64
N ASP A 95 -26.36 -0.69 13.92
CA ASP A 95 -26.23 -1.87 14.76
C ASP A 95 -25.03 -1.76 15.74
N ALA A 96 -24.84 -2.77 16.56
CA ALA A 96 -23.76 -2.82 17.52
C ALA A 96 -22.36 -2.79 16.87
N LEU A 97 -22.22 -3.33 15.68
CA LEU A 97 -20.97 -3.28 14.92
C LEU A 97 -20.64 -1.82 14.54
N LEU A 98 -21.60 -1.09 14.01
CA LEU A 98 -21.38 0.30 13.62
C LEU A 98 -21.17 1.22 14.83
N ALA A 99 -21.82 0.93 15.97
CA ALA A 99 -21.56 1.65 17.21
C ALA A 99 -20.09 1.49 17.65
N GLU A 100 -19.55 0.28 17.57
CA GLU A 100 -18.13 0.04 17.85
C GLU A 100 -17.21 0.69 16.81
N VAL A 101 -17.56 0.64 15.53
CA VAL A 101 -16.82 1.34 14.45
C VAL A 101 -16.77 2.83 14.72
N HIS A 102 -17.89 3.47 15.04
CA HIS A 102 -17.95 4.91 15.36
C HIS A 102 -17.02 5.26 16.53
N ARG A 103 -17.06 4.48 17.61
CA ARG A 103 -16.18 4.66 18.76
C ARG A 103 -14.70 4.56 18.39
N ARG A 104 -14.33 3.55 17.58
CA ARG A 104 -12.95 3.35 17.12
C ARG A 104 -12.49 4.43 16.16
N VAL A 105 -13.36 4.89 15.27
CA VAL A 105 -13.05 6.02 14.35
C VAL A 105 -12.70 7.26 15.16
N ARG A 106 -13.51 7.64 16.16
CA ARG A 106 -13.19 8.77 17.05
C ARG A 106 -11.83 8.61 17.69
N ALA A 107 -11.60 7.48 18.38
CA ALA A 107 -10.32 7.21 19.04
C ALA A 107 -9.12 7.24 18.08
N LYS A 108 -9.30 6.80 16.83
CA LYS A 108 -8.29 6.88 15.79
C LYS A 108 -7.98 8.32 15.38
N LEU A 109 -9.01 9.12 15.13
CA LEU A 109 -8.87 10.52 14.74
C LEU A 109 -8.22 11.37 15.84
N GLU A 110 -8.45 11.02 17.11
CA GLU A 110 -7.81 11.67 18.27
C GLU A 110 -6.33 11.33 18.41
N ARG A 111 -5.99 10.05 18.23
CA ARG A 111 -4.65 9.52 18.52
C ARG A 111 -3.72 9.54 17.34
N GLU A 112 -4.16 9.08 16.17
CA GLU A 112 -3.35 8.88 14.97
C GLU A 112 -4.20 9.10 13.71
N PRO A 113 -4.59 10.34 13.42
CA PRO A 113 -5.48 10.65 12.30
C PRO A 113 -4.86 10.38 10.93
N VAL A 114 -3.54 10.48 10.83
CA VAL A 114 -2.78 10.32 9.59
C VAL A 114 -1.75 9.22 9.79
N GLU A 115 -1.76 8.22 8.92
CA GLU A 115 -0.80 7.11 8.96
C GLU A 115 0.39 7.32 8.04
N ASP A 116 0.16 7.98 6.90
CA ASP A 116 1.18 8.29 5.92
C ASP A 116 0.94 9.68 5.32
N LEU A 117 1.95 10.53 5.39
CA LEU A 117 1.91 11.91 4.92
C LEU A 117 2.88 12.11 3.76
N ARG A 118 2.39 12.65 2.66
CA ARG A 118 3.20 13.05 1.52
C ARG A 118 3.13 14.55 1.32
N ILE A 119 4.24 15.23 1.54
CA ILE A 119 4.37 16.66 1.25
C ILE A 119 4.52 16.79 -0.25
N ASP A 120 3.60 17.49 -0.87
CA ASP A 120 3.47 17.51 -2.32
C ASP A 120 4.16 18.71 -2.95
N PHE A 121 5.15 18.43 -3.81
CA PHE A 121 5.84 19.43 -4.64
C PHE A 121 5.42 19.32 -6.13
N GLU A 122 4.38 18.51 -6.42
CA GLU A 122 3.93 18.24 -7.78
C GLU A 122 2.61 18.95 -8.06
N ASP A 123 1.53 18.25 -8.40
CA ASP A 123 0.26 18.85 -8.85
C ASP A 123 -0.40 19.76 -7.81
N GLY A 124 -0.41 19.39 -6.54
CA GLY A 124 -1.01 20.20 -5.49
C GLY A 124 -0.24 21.48 -5.17
N TYR A 125 1.08 21.48 -5.42
CA TYR A 125 1.94 22.64 -5.23
C TYR A 125 2.01 23.51 -6.50
N GLY A 126 2.02 22.86 -7.66
CA GLY A 126 2.09 23.51 -8.97
C GLY A 126 3.46 24.11 -9.30
N PRO A 127 3.57 24.86 -10.43
CA PRO A 127 4.80 25.51 -10.84
C PRO A 127 5.09 26.73 -9.95
N ARG A 128 6.34 26.83 -9.48
CA ARG A 128 6.86 27.93 -8.67
C ARG A 128 8.24 28.37 -9.19
N PRO A 129 8.70 29.58 -8.89
CA PRO A 129 10.10 29.97 -9.09
C PRO A 129 11.04 29.05 -8.34
N ASP A 130 12.19 28.73 -8.90
CA ASP A 130 13.17 27.78 -8.33
C ASP A 130 13.55 28.11 -6.88
N ALA A 131 13.79 29.39 -6.58
CA ALA A 131 14.15 29.82 -5.23
C ALA A 131 13.02 29.61 -4.20
N GLU A 132 11.78 29.73 -4.62
CA GLU A 132 10.60 29.48 -3.76
C GLU A 132 10.47 27.98 -3.45
N GLU A 133 10.59 27.12 -4.46
CA GLU A 133 10.52 25.67 -4.27
C GLU A 133 11.71 25.14 -3.47
N ASP A 134 12.93 25.68 -3.68
CA ASP A 134 14.10 25.36 -2.86
C ASP A 134 13.85 25.69 -1.38
N ALA A 135 13.35 26.90 -1.09
CA ALA A 135 13.03 27.33 0.26
C ALA A 135 11.92 26.45 0.89
N ALA A 136 10.92 26.07 0.10
CA ALA A 136 9.85 25.18 0.56
C ALA A 136 10.38 23.77 0.89
N ALA A 137 11.31 23.22 0.08
CA ALA A 137 11.92 21.91 0.33
C ALA A 137 12.74 21.92 1.64
N VAL A 138 13.55 22.94 1.84
CA VAL A 138 14.33 23.13 3.10
C VAL A 138 13.39 23.28 4.30
N ARG A 139 12.36 24.12 4.20
CA ARG A 139 11.36 24.31 5.27
C ARG A 139 10.64 23.01 5.59
N ALA A 140 10.17 22.28 4.59
CA ALA A 140 9.47 21.02 4.77
C ALA A 140 10.35 19.99 5.49
N ALA A 141 11.63 19.85 5.09
CA ALA A 141 12.58 18.97 5.75
C ALA A 141 12.81 19.32 7.22
N GLY A 142 12.96 20.61 7.52
CA GLY A 142 13.11 21.10 8.90
C GLY A 142 11.87 20.80 9.76
N LEU A 143 10.66 20.99 9.22
CA LEU A 143 9.42 20.67 9.92
C LEU A 143 9.25 19.17 10.16
N VAL A 144 9.63 18.32 9.19
CA VAL A 144 9.63 16.86 9.37
C VAL A 144 10.62 16.45 10.46
N ALA A 145 11.84 16.98 10.44
CA ALA A 145 12.85 16.69 11.47
C ALA A 145 12.35 17.07 12.87
N ALA A 146 11.76 18.25 13.01
CA ALA A 146 11.16 18.70 14.28
C ALA A 146 10.03 17.77 14.73
N ALA A 147 9.10 17.42 13.84
CA ALA A 147 7.99 16.53 14.16
C ALA A 147 8.46 15.13 14.61
N VAL A 148 9.55 14.61 14.03
CA VAL A 148 10.18 13.35 14.44
C VAL A 148 10.82 13.47 15.81
N ALA A 149 11.55 14.56 16.06
CA ALA A 149 12.19 14.80 17.37
C ALA A 149 11.17 14.95 18.50
N ASP A 150 10.03 15.58 18.21
CA ASP A 150 8.92 15.77 19.14
C ASP A 150 8.01 14.53 19.29
N GLY A 151 8.26 13.46 18.53
CA GLY A 151 7.44 12.23 18.55
C GLY A 151 6.00 12.41 18.02
N VAL A 152 5.77 13.43 17.18
CA VAL A 152 4.43 13.75 16.61
C VAL A 152 4.35 13.50 15.10
N ALA A 153 5.42 13.04 14.48
CA ALA A 153 5.41 12.63 13.08
C ALA A 153 4.51 11.39 12.88
N PRO A 154 3.80 11.29 11.75
CA PRO A 154 3.08 10.06 11.44
C PRO A 154 4.06 8.91 11.19
N PRO A 155 3.61 7.64 11.27
CA PRO A 155 4.46 6.46 11.03
C PRO A 155 5.24 6.50 9.71
N TYR A 156 4.62 7.04 8.67
CA TYR A 156 5.25 7.26 7.37
C TYR A 156 5.15 8.72 6.97
N VAL A 157 6.24 9.26 6.47
CA VAL A 157 6.31 10.66 6.01
C VAL A 157 7.33 10.79 4.89
N GLY A 158 7.07 11.68 3.95
CA GLY A 158 8.02 11.98 2.88
C GLY A 158 7.48 13.00 1.89
N ILE A 159 8.07 13.02 0.70
CA ILE A 159 7.71 14.00 -0.32
C ILE A 159 7.31 13.32 -1.64
N ARG A 160 6.41 13.97 -2.37
CA ARG A 160 6.22 13.74 -3.80
C ARG A 160 6.95 14.84 -4.56
N ILE A 161 7.96 14.45 -5.34
CA ILE A 161 8.73 15.37 -6.19
C ILE A 161 8.03 15.57 -7.52
N LYS A 162 8.45 16.56 -8.31
CA LYS A 162 8.11 16.62 -9.74
C LYS A 162 8.68 15.42 -10.48
N CYS A 163 8.00 14.98 -11.53
CA CYS A 163 8.39 13.80 -12.31
C CYS A 163 9.79 13.95 -12.99
N LEU A 164 10.31 12.83 -13.47
CA LEU A 164 11.60 12.82 -14.17
C LEU A 164 11.48 13.02 -15.70
N GLU A 165 10.40 13.64 -16.17
CA GLU A 165 10.30 14.06 -17.57
C GLU A 165 11.17 15.28 -17.85
N ALA A 166 11.67 15.38 -19.08
CA ALA A 166 12.70 16.35 -19.48
C ALA A 166 12.39 17.80 -19.08
N ALA A 167 11.13 18.20 -19.15
CA ALA A 167 10.71 19.58 -18.87
C ALA A 167 10.87 20.00 -17.40
N VAL A 168 10.78 19.04 -16.44
CA VAL A 168 10.76 19.32 -14.99
C VAL A 168 11.77 18.49 -14.21
N ARG A 169 12.53 17.63 -14.86
CA ARG A 169 13.50 16.70 -14.26
C ARG A 169 14.48 17.38 -13.31
N GLU A 170 15.14 18.43 -13.80
CA GLU A 170 16.14 19.15 -13.02
C GLU A 170 15.53 19.73 -11.74
N ARG A 171 14.30 20.26 -11.84
CA ARG A 171 13.58 20.80 -10.70
C ARG A 171 13.22 19.71 -9.68
N GLY A 172 12.74 18.54 -10.15
CA GLY A 172 12.42 17.41 -9.29
C GLY A 172 13.64 16.86 -8.56
N ILE A 173 14.77 16.70 -9.25
CA ILE A 173 16.05 16.25 -8.67
C ILE A 173 16.54 17.24 -7.62
N ARG A 174 16.48 18.53 -7.91
CA ARG A 174 16.95 19.57 -6.99
C ARG A 174 16.06 19.64 -5.73
N THR A 175 14.74 19.50 -5.86
CA THR A 175 13.82 19.42 -4.71
C THR A 175 14.16 18.23 -3.82
N LEU A 176 14.39 17.05 -4.42
CA LEU A 176 14.80 15.84 -3.70
C LEU A 176 16.12 16.04 -2.94
N GLU A 177 17.13 16.59 -3.63
CA GLU A 177 18.43 16.86 -3.03
C GLU A 177 18.32 17.82 -1.84
N ARG A 178 17.64 18.96 -2.01
CA ARG A 178 17.44 19.93 -0.94
C ARG A 178 16.74 19.33 0.27
N PHE A 179 15.68 18.57 0.04
CA PHE A 179 14.92 17.91 1.10
C PHE A 179 15.79 16.89 1.85
N LEU A 180 16.43 15.96 1.14
CA LEU A 180 17.23 14.90 1.76
C LEU A 180 18.47 15.45 2.49
N THR A 181 19.18 16.41 1.90
CA THR A 181 20.35 17.04 2.51
C THR A 181 19.98 17.74 3.81
N THR A 182 18.91 18.54 3.77
CA THR A 182 18.43 19.26 4.96
C THR A 182 17.98 18.31 6.04
N LEU A 183 17.20 17.29 5.68
CA LEU A 183 16.68 16.30 6.63
C LEU A 183 17.83 15.53 7.30
N SER A 184 18.83 15.11 6.52
CA SER A 184 20.01 14.41 7.05
C SER A 184 20.81 15.27 8.03
N ALA A 185 20.89 16.59 7.80
CA ALA A 185 21.59 17.52 8.68
C ALA A 185 20.85 17.81 10.00
N HIS A 186 19.54 17.54 10.09
CA HIS A 186 18.68 17.85 11.25
C HIS A 186 18.27 16.63 12.08
N GLY A 187 19.12 15.62 12.19
CA GLY A 187 18.84 14.45 13.04
C GLY A 187 18.71 13.13 12.29
N GLY A 188 18.94 13.14 10.99
CA GLY A 188 18.92 11.93 10.17
C GLY A 188 17.58 11.64 9.53
N LEU A 189 17.54 10.55 8.75
CA LEU A 189 16.35 10.16 8.00
C LEU A 189 15.40 9.35 8.88
N PRO A 190 14.11 9.73 9.00
CA PRO A 190 13.10 8.96 9.74
C PRO A 190 13.02 7.52 9.24
N ALA A 191 12.74 6.57 10.14
CA ALA A 191 12.58 5.16 9.77
C ALA A 191 11.51 4.97 8.69
N GLY A 192 10.39 5.68 8.80
CA GLY A 192 9.27 5.66 7.86
C GLY A 192 9.37 6.67 6.71
N LEU A 193 10.58 7.13 6.33
CA LEU A 193 10.74 8.01 5.17
C LEU A 193 10.39 7.27 3.87
N VAL A 194 9.46 7.83 3.11
CA VAL A 194 9.03 7.32 1.80
C VAL A 194 9.03 8.46 0.78
N LEU A 195 9.66 8.24 -0.37
CA LEU A 195 9.64 9.17 -1.49
C LEU A 195 8.58 8.73 -2.50
N THR A 196 8.00 9.66 -3.24
CA THR A 196 7.05 9.34 -4.31
C THR A 196 7.56 9.82 -5.66
N LEU A 197 7.66 8.90 -6.62
CA LEU A 197 7.98 9.19 -8.01
C LEU A 197 6.69 9.21 -8.84
N PRO A 198 6.22 10.40 -9.26
CA PRO A 198 4.99 10.53 -10.05
C PRO A 198 5.23 10.39 -11.54
N LYS A 199 4.17 10.21 -12.31
CA LYS A 199 4.08 10.32 -13.78
C LYS A 199 5.16 9.51 -14.53
N VAL A 200 5.43 8.30 -14.03
CA VAL A 200 6.45 7.42 -14.65
C VAL A 200 5.89 6.83 -15.93
N THR A 201 6.64 6.98 -17.01
CA THR A 201 6.30 6.45 -18.36
C THR A 201 7.16 5.24 -18.74
N TYR A 202 8.43 5.20 -18.31
CA TYR A 202 9.40 4.16 -18.64
C TYR A 202 10.18 3.68 -17.43
N ALA A 203 10.63 2.43 -17.46
CA ALA A 203 11.42 1.82 -16.39
C ALA A 203 12.78 2.52 -16.17
N GLU A 204 13.30 3.16 -17.19
CA GLU A 204 14.56 3.92 -17.16
C GLU A 204 14.50 5.13 -16.23
N GLN A 205 13.30 5.73 -16.02
CA GLN A 205 13.11 6.79 -15.00
C GLN A 205 13.26 6.24 -13.58
N VAL A 206 12.82 4.99 -13.35
CA VAL A 206 13.02 4.29 -12.08
C VAL A 206 14.50 3.99 -11.87
N THR A 207 15.19 3.48 -12.89
CA THR A 207 16.65 3.24 -12.85
C THR A 207 17.42 4.54 -12.53
N ALA A 208 17.02 5.65 -13.13
CA ALA A 208 17.64 6.95 -12.86
C ALA A 208 17.45 7.39 -11.40
N LEU A 209 16.24 7.24 -10.85
CA LEU A 209 16.01 7.53 -9.43
C LEU A 209 16.85 6.62 -8.53
N VAL A 210 16.89 5.31 -8.79
CA VAL A 210 17.72 4.35 -8.04
C VAL A 210 19.18 4.79 -8.01
N GLY A 211 19.74 5.24 -9.16
CA GLY A 211 21.09 5.78 -9.24
C GLY A 211 21.31 7.02 -8.37
N LEU A 212 20.39 7.98 -8.42
CA LEU A 212 20.43 9.19 -7.58
C LEU A 212 20.38 8.86 -6.08
N LEU A 213 19.49 7.95 -5.68
CA LEU A 213 19.36 7.55 -4.27
C LEU A 213 20.59 6.80 -3.78
N ALA A 214 21.16 5.91 -4.60
CA ALA A 214 22.40 5.20 -4.27
C ALA A 214 23.61 6.14 -4.15
N ASP A 215 23.67 7.16 -5.00
CA ASP A 215 24.71 8.19 -4.93
C ASP A 215 24.59 9.02 -3.65
N PHE A 216 23.39 9.46 -3.32
CA PHE A 216 23.12 10.19 -2.09
C PHE A 216 23.45 9.34 -0.84
N GLU A 217 23.04 8.07 -0.79
CA GLU A 217 23.34 7.16 0.31
C GLU A 217 24.85 7.03 0.52
N ARG A 218 25.63 6.87 -0.55
CA ARG A 218 27.08 6.78 -0.50
C ARG A 218 27.71 8.08 0.02
N ALA A 219 27.26 9.23 -0.50
CA ALA A 219 27.77 10.53 -0.09
C ALA A 219 27.43 10.86 1.39
N ALA A 220 26.26 10.43 1.87
CA ALA A 220 25.80 10.64 3.23
C ALA A 220 26.22 9.54 4.21
N GLY A 221 26.98 8.52 3.77
CA GLY A 221 27.40 7.40 4.62
C GLY A 221 26.24 6.53 5.12
N LEU A 222 25.15 6.46 4.36
CA LEU A 222 23.97 5.66 4.70
C LEU A 222 24.10 4.22 4.17
N PRO A 223 23.44 3.25 4.82
CA PRO A 223 23.37 1.90 4.27
C PRO A 223 22.72 1.88 2.87
N ALA A 224 23.23 1.04 1.97
CA ALA A 224 22.64 0.84 0.67
C ALA A 224 21.18 0.36 0.78
N GLY A 225 20.28 0.95 0.00
CA GLY A 225 18.85 0.61 0.04
C GLY A 225 18.09 1.25 1.20
N ARG A 226 18.69 2.19 1.95
CA ARG A 226 18.01 2.92 3.02
C ARG A 226 16.89 3.81 2.50
N LEU A 227 17.10 4.44 1.35
CA LEU A 227 16.11 5.28 0.70
C LEU A 227 15.19 4.42 -0.15
N ARG A 228 13.90 4.45 0.21
CA ARG A 228 12.83 3.72 -0.46
C ARG A 228 11.81 4.68 -1.05
N PHE A 229 11.09 4.20 -2.04
CA PHE A 229 10.11 5.03 -2.74
C PHE A 229 8.90 4.21 -3.19
N GLU A 230 7.86 4.90 -3.54
CA GLU A 230 6.67 4.40 -4.23
C GLU A 230 6.57 5.03 -5.62
N ILE A 231 5.88 4.37 -6.52
CA ILE A 231 5.66 4.82 -7.90
C ILE A 231 4.18 5.12 -8.09
N GLN A 232 3.86 6.29 -8.62
CA GLN A 232 2.50 6.57 -9.09
C GLN A 232 2.30 6.01 -10.49
N ILE A 233 1.29 5.15 -10.64
CA ILE A 233 0.88 4.56 -11.91
C ILE A 233 -0.31 5.36 -12.43
N GLU A 234 0.00 6.34 -13.26
CA GLU A 234 -0.95 7.35 -13.73
C GLU A 234 -0.74 7.75 -15.19
N THR A 235 0.16 7.04 -15.87
CA THR A 235 0.35 7.15 -17.32
C THR A 235 -0.07 5.85 -18.01
N THR A 236 -0.59 5.93 -19.21
CA THR A 236 -0.99 4.73 -19.98
C THR A 236 0.21 3.84 -20.30
N GLN A 237 1.39 4.45 -20.54
CA GLN A 237 2.65 3.76 -20.81
C GLN A 237 3.17 2.96 -19.61
N ALA A 238 2.85 3.39 -18.37
CA ALA A 238 3.19 2.62 -17.17
C ALA A 238 2.44 1.28 -17.13
N VAL A 239 1.20 1.25 -17.60
CA VAL A 239 0.35 0.05 -17.61
C VAL A 239 0.72 -0.85 -18.79
N LEU A 240 0.78 -0.29 -20.01
CA LEU A 240 1.08 -1.03 -21.23
C LEU A 240 2.10 -0.24 -22.07
N GLY A 241 3.29 -0.78 -22.22
CA GLY A 241 4.36 -0.18 -23.02
C GLY A 241 4.14 -0.33 -24.55
N PRO A 242 4.93 0.38 -25.35
CA PRO A 242 4.83 0.33 -26.82
C PRO A 242 5.18 -1.06 -27.39
N ASP A 243 5.84 -1.90 -26.62
CA ASP A 243 6.17 -3.30 -26.94
C ASP A 243 5.06 -4.29 -26.55
N GLY A 244 3.92 -3.79 -26.08
CA GLY A 244 2.79 -4.61 -25.63
C GLY A 244 3.01 -5.30 -24.28
N ARG A 245 4.04 -4.92 -23.51
CA ARG A 245 4.34 -5.50 -22.21
C ARG A 245 3.88 -4.58 -21.08
N ALA A 246 3.56 -5.18 -19.92
CA ALA A 246 3.27 -4.43 -18.69
C ALA A 246 4.54 -3.74 -18.19
N THR A 247 4.67 -2.43 -18.43
CA THR A 247 5.84 -1.65 -18.03
C THR A 247 5.99 -1.60 -16.51
N VAL A 248 4.90 -1.60 -15.76
CA VAL A 248 4.90 -1.62 -14.29
C VAL A 248 5.70 -2.81 -13.72
N ALA A 249 5.65 -3.98 -14.34
CA ALA A 249 6.46 -5.13 -13.91
C ALA A 249 7.97 -4.88 -14.13
N ARG A 250 8.33 -4.17 -15.21
CA ARG A 250 9.71 -3.74 -15.48
C ARG A 250 10.17 -2.66 -14.50
N MET A 251 9.28 -1.73 -14.12
CA MET A 251 9.57 -0.71 -13.11
C MET A 251 9.89 -1.32 -11.75
N ILE A 252 9.13 -2.35 -11.31
CA ILE A 252 9.43 -3.08 -10.08
C ILE A 252 10.83 -3.73 -10.16
N GLY A 253 11.15 -4.36 -11.28
CA GLY A 253 12.48 -4.95 -11.50
C GLY A 253 13.61 -3.92 -11.51
N ALA A 254 13.39 -2.76 -12.13
CA ALA A 254 14.35 -1.66 -12.22
C ALA A 254 14.60 -0.95 -10.87
N ALA A 255 13.70 -1.10 -9.92
CA ALA A 255 13.79 -0.48 -8.59
C ALA A 255 14.78 -1.18 -7.63
N GLU A 256 15.30 -2.34 -7.98
CA GLU A 256 16.32 -3.09 -7.21
C GLU A 256 15.95 -3.29 -5.73
N GLY A 257 14.65 -3.55 -5.46
CA GLY A 257 14.11 -3.75 -4.10
C GLY A 257 13.85 -2.46 -3.33
N ARG A 258 14.03 -1.26 -3.93
CA ARG A 258 13.76 0.02 -3.27
C ARG A 258 12.30 0.46 -3.37
N VAL A 259 11.53 -0.02 -4.34
CA VAL A 259 10.10 0.28 -4.46
C VAL A 259 9.33 -0.50 -3.40
N ILE A 260 8.47 0.19 -2.65
CA ILE A 260 7.64 -0.39 -1.59
C ILE A 260 6.15 -0.29 -1.87
N GLY A 261 5.76 0.51 -2.84
CA GLY A 261 4.35 0.71 -3.20
C GLY A 261 4.15 1.13 -4.64
N LEU A 262 3.00 0.74 -5.18
CA LEU A 262 2.44 1.26 -6.42
C LEU A 262 1.14 1.98 -6.08
N HIS A 263 1.02 3.24 -6.48
CA HIS A 263 -0.12 4.08 -6.21
C HIS A 263 -0.85 4.40 -7.50
N TYR A 264 -2.14 4.08 -7.59
CA TYR A 264 -2.95 4.39 -8.76
C TYR A 264 -3.32 5.87 -8.80
N GLY A 265 -2.97 6.59 -9.86
CA GLY A 265 -3.33 8.00 -10.07
C GLY A 265 -4.60 8.13 -10.92
N THR A 266 -5.73 8.38 -10.25
CA THR A 266 -7.07 8.30 -10.83
C THR A 266 -7.28 9.23 -12.02
N PHE A 267 -6.93 10.50 -11.85
CA PHE A 267 -7.34 11.57 -12.77
C PHE A 267 -6.43 11.65 -13.99
N ASP A 268 -5.11 11.65 -13.79
CA ASP A 268 -4.14 11.66 -14.88
C ASP A 268 -4.32 10.44 -15.79
N TYR A 269 -4.43 9.24 -15.21
CA TYR A 269 -4.63 8.03 -15.99
C TYR A 269 -5.95 8.04 -16.76
N SER A 270 -7.04 8.41 -16.11
CA SER A 270 -8.37 8.47 -16.75
C SER A 270 -8.40 9.51 -17.88
N ALA A 271 -7.80 10.67 -17.67
CA ALA A 271 -7.68 11.72 -18.68
C ALA A 271 -6.84 11.25 -19.88
N ALA A 272 -5.70 10.59 -19.61
CA ALA A 272 -4.85 10.02 -20.66
C ALA A 272 -5.56 8.92 -21.48
N CYS A 273 -6.52 8.22 -20.87
CA CYS A 273 -7.39 7.26 -21.56
C CYS A 273 -8.58 7.93 -22.28
N GLY A 274 -8.71 9.27 -22.27
CA GLY A 274 -9.78 10.00 -22.91
C GLY A 274 -11.11 9.96 -22.15
N VAL A 275 -11.12 9.59 -20.87
CA VAL A 275 -12.34 9.58 -20.05
C VAL A 275 -12.73 11.01 -19.70
N ALA A 276 -13.97 11.39 -20.02
CA ALA A 276 -14.49 12.71 -19.69
C ALA A 276 -14.49 12.95 -18.15
N ALA A 277 -14.19 14.18 -17.73
CA ALA A 277 -13.99 14.53 -16.32
C ALA A 277 -15.14 14.06 -15.40
N ALA A 278 -16.39 14.15 -15.87
CA ALA A 278 -17.58 13.72 -15.12
C ALA A 278 -17.64 12.20 -14.84
N HIS A 279 -16.82 11.40 -15.52
CA HIS A 279 -16.78 9.93 -15.40
C HIS A 279 -15.48 9.40 -14.83
N GLN A 280 -14.54 10.28 -14.46
CA GLN A 280 -13.28 9.88 -13.84
C GLN A 280 -13.50 9.45 -12.39
N SER A 281 -13.46 8.15 -12.15
CA SER A 281 -13.73 7.54 -10.85
C SER A 281 -12.87 6.31 -10.62
N LEU A 282 -12.67 5.94 -9.35
CA LEU A 282 -11.92 4.72 -8.94
C LEU A 282 -12.58 3.43 -9.43
N ASP A 283 -13.87 3.44 -9.72
CA ASP A 283 -14.63 2.28 -10.17
C ASP A 283 -14.88 2.26 -11.69
N HIS A 284 -14.32 3.23 -12.42
CA HIS A 284 -14.40 3.22 -13.88
C HIS A 284 -13.66 2.00 -14.48
N PRO A 285 -14.16 1.37 -15.55
CA PRO A 285 -13.53 0.19 -16.14
C PRO A 285 -12.06 0.36 -16.54
N VAL A 286 -11.63 1.53 -17.02
CA VAL A 286 -10.21 1.79 -17.33
C VAL A 286 -9.35 1.81 -16.06
N ALA A 287 -9.86 2.31 -14.94
CA ALA A 287 -9.19 2.25 -13.64
C ALA A 287 -9.03 0.80 -13.17
N ASP A 288 -10.08 0.00 -13.33
CA ASP A 288 -10.03 -1.43 -12.99
C ASP A 288 -9.00 -2.19 -13.83
N HIS A 289 -8.86 -1.87 -15.11
CA HIS A 289 -7.83 -2.48 -15.96
C HIS A 289 -6.43 -2.16 -15.44
N ALA A 290 -6.11 -0.89 -15.21
CA ALA A 290 -4.81 -0.49 -14.68
C ALA A 290 -4.51 -1.17 -13.35
N LYS A 291 -5.48 -1.17 -12.43
CA LYS A 291 -5.35 -1.79 -11.11
C LYS A 291 -5.15 -3.31 -11.19
N ALA A 292 -5.84 -4.00 -12.10
CA ALA A 292 -5.63 -5.42 -12.32
C ALA A 292 -4.21 -5.74 -12.82
N VAL A 293 -3.67 -4.92 -13.74
CA VAL A 293 -2.28 -5.06 -14.21
C VAL A 293 -1.28 -4.80 -13.08
N MET A 294 -1.47 -3.73 -12.29
CA MET A 294 -0.66 -3.43 -11.11
C MET A 294 -0.65 -4.60 -10.11
N GLN A 295 -1.82 -5.18 -9.85
CA GLN A 295 -1.98 -6.27 -8.89
C GLN A 295 -1.21 -7.52 -9.31
N VAL A 296 -1.31 -7.92 -10.57
CA VAL A 296 -0.55 -9.07 -11.08
C VAL A 296 0.95 -8.79 -11.07
N ALA A 297 1.38 -7.58 -11.47
CA ALA A 297 2.79 -7.20 -11.49
C ALA A 297 3.42 -7.17 -10.08
N ALA A 298 2.67 -6.75 -9.06
CA ALA A 298 3.15 -6.65 -7.68
C ALA A 298 3.06 -7.96 -6.89
N ALA A 299 2.25 -8.92 -7.35
CA ALA A 299 2.01 -10.18 -6.63
C ALA A 299 3.31 -10.92 -6.30
N GLY A 300 3.51 -11.23 -5.01
CA GLY A 300 4.70 -11.92 -4.51
C GLY A 300 5.98 -11.10 -4.42
N THR A 301 6.01 -9.86 -4.93
CA THR A 301 7.21 -9.02 -4.95
C THR A 301 7.48 -8.27 -3.63
N GLY A 302 6.52 -8.27 -2.71
CA GLY A 302 6.57 -7.46 -1.49
C GLY A 302 6.15 -5.99 -1.68
N VAL A 303 5.86 -5.59 -2.92
CA VAL A 303 5.39 -4.23 -3.25
C VAL A 303 3.90 -4.11 -2.94
N ARG A 304 3.53 -3.11 -2.17
CA ARG A 304 2.15 -2.85 -1.73
C ARG A 304 1.37 -2.09 -2.79
N LEU A 305 0.04 -2.19 -2.73
CA LEU A 305 -0.84 -1.51 -3.67
C LEU A 305 -1.68 -0.46 -2.93
N SER A 306 -1.75 0.73 -3.50
CA SER A 306 -2.64 1.81 -3.08
C SER A 306 -3.59 2.17 -4.23
N ASP A 307 -4.87 2.24 -3.94
CA ASP A 307 -5.83 2.87 -4.84
C ASP A 307 -5.62 4.39 -4.84
N GLY A 308 -6.27 5.09 -5.75
CA GLY A 308 -6.22 6.54 -5.86
C GLY A 308 -7.18 7.26 -4.90
N SER A 309 -7.63 8.44 -5.32
CA SER A 309 -8.53 9.30 -4.56
C SER A 309 -9.85 9.57 -5.27
N THR A 310 -10.84 10.03 -4.51
CA THR A 310 -11.94 10.85 -5.02
C THR A 310 -11.61 12.34 -4.88
N ASN A 311 -12.08 13.16 -5.81
CA ASN A 311 -11.98 14.64 -5.74
C ASN A 311 -13.24 15.28 -5.15
N VAL A 312 -14.20 14.50 -4.70
CA VAL A 312 -15.44 15.00 -4.06
C VAL A 312 -15.14 15.30 -2.59
N VAL A 313 -14.99 16.58 -2.26
CA VAL A 313 -14.69 17.02 -0.90
C VAL A 313 -15.97 17.03 -0.06
N PRO A 314 -15.97 16.42 1.15
CA PRO A 314 -17.09 16.46 2.07
C PRO A 314 -17.19 17.86 2.73
N ALA A 315 -17.89 18.78 2.06
CA ALA A 315 -18.06 20.16 2.51
C ALA A 315 -19.48 20.65 2.18
N GLY A 316 -19.91 21.72 2.85
CA GLY A 316 -21.22 22.36 2.67
C GLY A 316 -22.27 21.87 3.67
N THR A 317 -23.49 21.64 3.21
CA THR A 317 -24.59 21.14 4.07
C THR A 317 -24.38 19.69 4.50
N THR A 318 -25.01 19.28 5.61
CA THR A 318 -24.95 17.89 6.08
C THR A 318 -25.33 16.87 4.98
N ALA A 319 -26.32 17.19 4.16
CA ALA A 319 -26.71 16.31 3.04
C ALA A 319 -25.59 16.15 1.99
N GLN A 320 -24.86 17.22 1.69
CA GLN A 320 -23.71 17.18 0.76
C GLN A 320 -22.54 16.40 1.36
N VAL A 321 -22.25 16.60 2.65
CA VAL A 321 -21.21 15.86 3.37
C VAL A 321 -21.56 14.36 3.42
N HIS A 322 -22.80 14.01 3.75
CA HIS A 322 -23.25 12.61 3.75
C HIS A 322 -23.13 11.95 2.35
N ALA A 323 -23.52 12.67 1.29
CA ALA A 323 -23.36 12.15 -0.08
C ALA A 323 -21.89 11.88 -0.44
N ALA A 324 -20.98 12.81 -0.08
CA ALA A 324 -19.55 12.64 -0.29
C ALA A 324 -18.95 11.50 0.57
N TRP A 325 -19.36 11.38 1.84
CA TRP A 325 -18.92 10.28 2.72
C TRP A 325 -19.42 8.93 2.22
N LYS A 326 -20.68 8.84 1.78
CA LYS A 326 -21.20 7.59 1.21
C LYS A 326 -20.41 7.17 -0.03
N LEU A 327 -20.17 8.10 -0.95
CA LEU A 327 -19.36 7.84 -2.14
C LEU A 327 -17.96 7.36 -1.75
N HIS A 328 -17.28 8.07 -0.85
CA HIS A 328 -15.92 7.73 -0.42
C HIS A 328 -15.88 6.38 0.29
N HIS A 329 -16.81 6.13 1.22
CA HIS A 329 -16.96 4.86 1.93
C HIS A 329 -17.15 3.69 0.94
N ASP A 330 -18.07 3.81 -0.02
CA ASP A 330 -18.37 2.75 -0.97
C ASP A 330 -17.16 2.44 -1.88
N LEU A 331 -16.45 3.47 -2.34
CA LEU A 331 -15.22 3.31 -3.13
C LEU A 331 -14.11 2.64 -2.32
N VAL A 332 -13.92 3.03 -1.05
CA VAL A 332 -12.94 2.38 -0.15
C VAL A 332 -13.31 0.93 0.11
N ARG A 333 -14.58 0.62 0.40
CA ARG A 333 -15.05 -0.76 0.59
C ARG A 333 -14.80 -1.62 -0.65
N ARG A 334 -15.04 -1.05 -1.84
CA ARG A 334 -14.75 -1.70 -3.10
C ARG A 334 -13.25 -1.98 -3.30
N SER A 335 -12.40 -1.03 -2.95
CA SER A 335 -10.94 -1.18 -3.03
C SER A 335 -10.46 -2.29 -2.09
N LEU A 336 -10.91 -2.30 -0.84
CA LEU A 336 -10.58 -3.33 0.15
C LEU A 336 -10.98 -4.74 -0.32
N ALA A 337 -12.19 -4.90 -0.88
CA ALA A 337 -12.67 -6.17 -1.43
C ALA A 337 -11.83 -6.67 -2.62
N ARG A 338 -11.08 -5.77 -3.28
CA ARG A 338 -10.19 -6.06 -4.40
C ARG A 338 -8.71 -6.10 -4.00
N ALA A 339 -8.41 -6.22 -2.70
CA ALA A 339 -7.07 -6.27 -2.12
C ALA A 339 -6.23 -4.98 -2.33
N TYR A 340 -6.88 -3.84 -2.48
CA TYR A 340 -6.29 -2.51 -2.37
C TYR A 340 -6.54 -1.98 -0.97
N TYR A 341 -5.60 -2.21 -0.05
CA TYR A 341 -5.78 -1.93 1.37
C TYR A 341 -5.37 -0.50 1.78
N GLN A 342 -4.88 0.28 0.84
CA GLN A 342 -4.46 1.68 0.97
C GLN A 342 -5.13 2.51 -0.12
N GLY A 343 -5.29 3.80 0.11
CA GLY A 343 -5.76 4.77 -0.89
C GLY A 343 -5.34 6.18 -0.53
N TRP A 344 -5.78 7.20 -1.26
CA TRP A 344 -5.43 8.58 -0.99
C TRP A 344 -6.59 9.35 -0.37
N ASP A 345 -6.25 10.22 0.59
CA ASP A 345 -7.17 11.21 1.15
C ASP A 345 -6.59 12.61 0.93
N LEU A 346 -7.39 13.48 0.31
CA LEU A 346 -6.98 14.83 -0.10
C LEU A 346 -7.54 15.93 0.82
N HIS A 347 -8.38 15.55 1.79
CA HIS A 347 -9.01 16.50 2.70
C HIS A 347 -9.30 15.82 4.05
N PRO A 348 -9.11 16.54 5.20
CA PRO A 348 -9.35 15.95 6.52
C PRO A 348 -10.77 15.39 6.72
N ALA A 349 -11.78 16.01 6.11
CA ALA A 349 -13.15 15.51 6.18
C ALA A 349 -13.39 14.16 5.47
N HIS A 350 -12.44 13.63 4.68
CA HIS A 350 -12.51 12.25 4.17
C HIS A 350 -12.26 11.19 5.25
N LEU A 351 -11.46 11.51 6.28
CA LEU A 351 -10.96 10.54 7.25
C LEU A 351 -12.06 9.80 8.02
N PRO A 352 -13.17 10.43 8.45
CA PRO A 352 -14.25 9.68 9.10
C PRO A 352 -14.81 8.55 8.23
N ALA A 353 -15.08 8.80 6.95
CA ALA A 353 -15.58 7.80 6.02
C ALA A 353 -14.52 6.75 5.65
N ARG A 354 -13.23 7.15 5.51
CA ARG A 354 -12.11 6.24 5.31
C ARG A 354 -12.02 5.21 6.42
N TYR A 355 -11.91 5.68 7.67
CA TYR A 355 -11.77 4.78 8.81
C TYR A 355 -13.04 3.97 9.08
N ALA A 356 -14.22 4.54 8.85
CA ALA A 356 -15.46 3.78 8.95
C ALA A 356 -15.49 2.60 7.96
N ALA A 357 -15.10 2.83 6.70
CA ALA A 357 -15.03 1.78 5.68
C ALA A 357 -14.03 0.68 6.04
N VAL A 358 -12.81 1.06 6.46
CA VAL A 358 -11.74 0.13 6.83
C VAL A 358 -12.14 -0.70 8.05
N TYR A 359 -12.68 -0.05 9.08
CA TYR A 359 -13.02 -0.72 10.32
C TYR A 359 -14.24 -1.63 10.17
N SER A 360 -15.27 -1.20 9.45
CA SER A 360 -16.39 -2.08 9.12
C SER A 360 -15.93 -3.32 8.36
N PHE A 361 -15.05 -3.14 7.35
CA PHE A 361 -14.54 -4.26 6.55
C PHE A 361 -13.88 -5.34 7.41
N TYR A 362 -12.94 -4.96 8.28
CA TYR A 362 -12.23 -5.93 9.12
C TYR A 362 -13.07 -6.48 10.25
N ARG A 363 -13.98 -5.71 10.82
CA ARG A 363 -14.84 -6.18 11.91
C ARG A 363 -15.94 -7.12 11.43
N GLU A 364 -16.55 -6.87 10.29
CA GLU A 364 -17.51 -7.79 9.66
C GLU A 364 -16.89 -9.15 9.36
N GLY A 365 -15.66 -9.18 8.90
CA GLY A 365 -14.97 -10.41 8.55
C GLY A 365 -14.23 -11.10 9.69
N LEU A 366 -14.10 -10.48 10.88
CA LEU A 366 -13.35 -11.05 12.02
C LEU A 366 -13.86 -12.43 12.42
N GLY A 367 -15.14 -12.53 12.75
CA GLY A 367 -15.77 -13.78 13.18
C GLY A 367 -15.64 -14.91 12.14
N PRO A 368 -16.09 -14.70 10.90
CA PRO A 368 -15.94 -15.70 9.84
C PRO A 368 -14.49 -16.13 9.57
N ALA A 369 -13.54 -15.17 9.54
CA ALA A 369 -12.13 -15.47 9.28
C ALA A 369 -11.51 -16.27 10.45
N ALA A 370 -11.80 -15.89 11.69
CA ALA A 370 -11.31 -16.58 12.87
C ALA A 370 -11.87 -18.01 12.97
N ALA A 371 -13.17 -18.19 12.74
CA ALA A 371 -13.81 -19.51 12.79
C ALA A 371 -13.22 -20.47 11.75
N ARG A 372 -13.01 -20.01 10.51
CA ARG A 372 -12.37 -20.82 9.46
C ARG A 372 -10.93 -21.18 9.79
N LEU A 373 -10.16 -20.21 10.31
CA LEU A 373 -8.77 -20.44 10.70
C LEU A 373 -8.68 -21.45 11.85
N SER A 374 -9.53 -21.33 12.88
CA SER A 374 -9.59 -22.27 14.00
C SER A 374 -9.99 -23.68 13.56
N ALA A 375 -10.96 -23.81 12.66
CA ALA A 375 -11.35 -25.11 12.09
C ALA A 375 -10.21 -25.78 11.34
N TYR A 376 -9.47 -25.04 10.54
CA TYR A 376 -8.30 -25.53 9.85
C TYR A 376 -7.20 -26.02 10.80
N LEU A 377 -6.87 -25.25 11.82
CA LEU A 377 -5.85 -25.60 12.82
C LEU A 377 -6.23 -26.83 13.66
N ALA A 378 -7.53 -27.00 13.93
CA ALA A 378 -8.03 -28.19 14.62
C ALA A 378 -8.07 -29.45 13.74
N GLY A 379 -7.76 -29.36 12.44
CA GLY A 379 -7.91 -30.46 11.50
C GLY A 379 -9.37 -30.89 11.28
N ALA A 380 -10.32 -30.05 11.68
CA ALA A 380 -11.75 -30.33 11.53
C ALA A 380 -12.16 -30.06 10.07
N GLY A 381 -12.67 -31.07 9.38
CA GLY A 381 -13.33 -30.90 8.09
C GLY A 381 -14.59 -30.04 8.30
N GLY A 382 -14.64 -28.86 7.66
CA GLY A 382 -15.83 -28.01 7.63
C GLY A 382 -16.55 -28.12 6.29
N ASP A 383 -17.60 -27.32 6.11
CA ASP A 383 -18.34 -27.20 4.84
C ASP A 383 -17.48 -26.60 3.69
N VAL A 384 -16.29 -26.08 4.01
CA VAL A 384 -15.35 -25.48 3.07
C VAL A 384 -13.98 -26.15 3.26
N MET A 385 -13.40 -26.68 2.18
CA MET A 385 -12.01 -27.15 2.17
C MET A 385 -11.06 -25.95 2.08
N ASP A 386 -10.37 -25.63 3.17
CA ASP A 386 -9.35 -24.59 3.21
C ASP A 386 -7.97 -25.17 2.83
N GLU A 387 -7.41 -24.62 1.75
CA GLU A 387 -6.05 -24.92 1.31
C GLU A 387 -5.04 -23.98 2.00
N PRO A 388 -3.74 -24.33 2.03
CA PRO A 388 -2.69 -23.46 2.61
C PRO A 388 -2.69 -22.02 2.08
N ALA A 389 -3.11 -21.81 0.84
CA ALA A 389 -3.27 -20.47 0.25
C ALA A 389 -4.39 -19.67 0.91
N THR A 390 -5.52 -20.31 1.21
CA THR A 390 -6.65 -19.70 1.92
C THR A 390 -6.28 -19.34 3.36
N VAL A 391 -5.59 -20.24 4.05
CA VAL A 391 -5.09 -20.00 5.44
C VAL A 391 -4.16 -18.80 5.49
N ARG A 392 -3.27 -18.68 4.50
CA ARG A 392 -2.41 -17.50 4.34
C ARG A 392 -3.22 -16.21 4.18
N ALA A 393 -4.27 -16.25 3.36
CA ALA A 393 -5.16 -15.10 3.15
C ALA A 393 -5.93 -14.73 4.43
N LEU A 394 -6.43 -15.70 5.20
CA LEU A 394 -7.10 -15.48 6.48
C LEU A 394 -6.16 -14.86 7.51
N GLY A 395 -4.96 -15.41 7.70
CA GLY A 395 -3.92 -14.83 8.57
C GLY A 395 -3.57 -13.39 8.17
N GLY A 396 -3.36 -13.15 6.88
CA GLY A 396 -3.08 -11.82 6.34
C GLY A 396 -4.24 -10.82 6.54
N TYR A 397 -5.49 -11.28 6.45
CA TYR A 397 -6.67 -10.46 6.74
C TYR A 397 -6.70 -10.01 8.21
N LEU A 398 -6.55 -10.95 9.15
CA LEU A 398 -6.53 -10.66 10.58
C LEU A 398 -5.38 -9.73 10.96
N LEU A 399 -4.18 -9.93 10.40
CA LEU A 399 -3.04 -9.05 10.63
C LEU A 399 -3.28 -7.62 10.14
N ARG A 400 -3.91 -7.43 8.98
CA ARG A 400 -4.25 -6.08 8.49
C ARG A 400 -5.32 -5.42 9.37
N GLY A 401 -6.27 -6.20 9.89
CA GLY A 401 -7.23 -5.71 10.88
C GLY A 401 -6.55 -5.19 12.15
N LEU A 402 -5.56 -5.93 12.66
CA LEU A 402 -4.71 -5.53 13.79
C LEU A 402 -3.89 -4.28 13.47
N ASP A 403 -3.21 -4.29 12.33
CA ASP A 403 -2.31 -3.21 11.91
C ASP A 403 -3.05 -1.87 11.72
N SER A 404 -4.30 -1.92 11.23
CA SER A 404 -5.14 -0.73 11.07
C SER A 404 -5.78 -0.23 12.38
N GLY A 405 -5.81 -1.05 13.43
CA GLY A 405 -6.52 -0.79 14.68
C GLY A 405 -8.03 -1.06 14.61
N ALA A 406 -8.49 -1.74 13.56
CA ALA A 406 -9.88 -2.15 13.44
C ALA A 406 -10.29 -3.24 14.44
N VAL A 407 -9.35 -4.11 14.79
CA VAL A 407 -9.51 -5.20 15.77
C VAL A 407 -8.33 -5.20 16.74
N ASP A 408 -8.54 -5.74 17.94
CA ASP A 408 -7.50 -5.84 18.95
C ASP A 408 -6.89 -7.26 18.98
N LEU A 409 -5.64 -7.37 19.45
CA LEU A 409 -4.94 -8.65 19.53
C LEU A 409 -5.66 -9.63 20.47
N ALA A 410 -6.27 -9.13 21.55
CA ALA A 410 -7.07 -9.95 22.45
C ALA A 410 -8.29 -10.56 21.75
N GLU A 411 -9.05 -9.75 20.96
CA GLU A 411 -10.19 -10.23 20.18
C GLU A 411 -9.81 -11.37 19.23
N VAL A 412 -8.67 -11.23 18.56
CA VAL A 412 -8.16 -12.26 17.63
C VAL A 412 -7.64 -13.48 18.38
N GLY A 413 -6.92 -13.27 19.49
CA GLY A 413 -6.41 -14.35 20.35
C GLY A 413 -7.52 -15.20 20.94
N ASP A 414 -8.56 -14.55 21.47
CA ASP A 414 -9.76 -15.23 22.03
C ASP A 414 -10.49 -16.04 20.95
N ALA A 415 -10.54 -15.54 19.72
CA ALA A 415 -11.24 -16.19 18.61
C ALA A 415 -10.45 -17.30 17.90
N THR A 416 -9.10 -17.26 17.95
CA THR A 416 -8.24 -18.18 17.16
C THR A 416 -7.24 -18.97 17.99
N GLY A 417 -6.96 -18.56 19.23
CA GLY A 417 -5.87 -19.11 20.05
C GLY A 417 -4.47 -18.68 19.60
N LEU A 418 -4.36 -17.74 18.66
CA LEU A 418 -3.08 -17.30 18.08
C LEU A 418 -2.66 -15.93 18.61
N ASP A 419 -1.38 -15.77 18.82
CA ASP A 419 -0.73 -14.48 18.97
C ASP A 419 -0.34 -13.88 17.61
N ARG A 420 0.24 -12.68 17.62
CA ARG A 420 0.70 -12.01 16.40
C ARG A 420 1.72 -12.83 15.64
N ALA A 421 2.68 -13.45 16.32
CA ALA A 421 3.73 -14.24 15.68
C ALA A 421 3.16 -15.48 14.97
N GLY A 422 2.18 -16.14 15.59
CA GLY A 422 1.46 -17.26 14.96
C GLY A 422 0.71 -16.83 13.69
N LEU A 423 0.06 -15.66 13.70
CA LEU A 423 -0.60 -15.11 12.52
C LEU A 423 0.40 -14.74 11.42
N GLU A 424 1.55 -14.13 11.77
CA GLU A 424 2.60 -13.77 10.82
C GLU A 424 3.20 -15.01 10.13
N ALA A 425 3.44 -16.07 10.91
CA ALA A 425 3.91 -17.35 10.38
C ALA A 425 2.90 -17.95 9.38
N LEU A 426 1.61 -17.97 9.72
CA LEU A 426 0.54 -18.48 8.85
C LEU A 426 0.37 -17.62 7.58
N ALA A 427 0.47 -16.29 7.71
CA ALA A 427 0.39 -15.37 6.58
C ALA A 427 1.64 -15.42 5.67
N GLY A 428 2.73 -16.07 6.12
CA GLY A 428 4.01 -16.09 5.41
C GLY A 428 4.70 -14.73 5.41
N ARG A 429 4.44 -13.87 6.41
CA ARG A 429 5.19 -12.63 6.64
C ARG A 429 6.57 -12.95 7.24
N ARG A 430 7.57 -12.20 6.82
CA ARG A 430 8.97 -12.38 7.22
C ARG A 430 9.42 -11.27 8.15
#